data_ff1e3435b597e4abd77361ce04b6626d
#
_entry.id   ff1e3435b597e4abd77361ce04b6626d
#
_cell.length_a   1.000
_cell.length_b   1.000
_cell.length_c   1.000
_cell.angle_alpha   90.00
_cell.angle_beta   90.00
_cell.angle_gamma   90.00
#
_symmetry.space_group_name_H-M   'P 1'
#
loop_
_entity.id
_entity.type
_entity.pdbx_description
1 polymer ?
#
loop_
_entity_poly.entity_id
_entity_poly.type
_entity_poly.pdbx_seq_one_letter_code
_entity_poly.pdbx_strand_id
1 'polypeptide(L)'
;PDEYIIARGGRILVALYEGEPVGVCALIRMDDPEYDFELAKMAVAPAAKGKSIGWLLGCAAAETAKSLGARKLYLESNTVLKPAIKLYEKLGFKKVVGRASPYSRANIQMELDLGR
;
A
#
# COMPACT_ATOMS: atom_id res chain seq x y z
N PRO A 1 -4.33 -18.88 8.87
CA PRO A 1 -3.09 -18.10 8.94
C PRO A 1 -1.99 -18.65 8.07
N ASP A 2 -1.95 -19.96 7.92
CA ASP A 2 -0.88 -20.58 7.14
C ASP A 2 -1.14 -20.54 5.64
N GLU A 3 -2.30 -20.06 5.25
CA GLU A 3 -2.70 -20.02 3.85
C GLU A 3 -2.15 -18.81 3.10
N TYR A 4 -1.79 -17.76 3.85
CA TYR A 4 -1.32 -16.51 3.25
C TYR A 4 0.10 -16.23 3.71
N ILE A 5 1.02 -16.31 2.78
CA ILE A 5 2.42 -16.00 3.03
C ILE A 5 2.78 -14.76 2.22
N ILE A 6 3.30 -13.74 2.91
CA ILE A 6 3.77 -12.52 2.25
C ILE A 6 5.24 -12.67 1.96
N ALA A 7 5.58 -12.75 0.69
CA ALA A 7 6.96 -12.80 0.25
C ALA A 7 7.42 -11.40 -0.13
N ARG A 8 8.69 -11.11 0.09
CA ARG A 8 9.28 -9.80 -0.22
C ARG A 8 10.46 -10.00 -1.15
N GLY A 9 10.46 -9.26 -2.25
CA GLY A 9 11.57 -9.26 -3.20
C GLY A 9 11.93 -7.82 -3.51
N GLY A 10 13.05 -7.35 -2.99
CA GLY A 10 13.41 -5.95 -3.11
C GLY A 10 12.36 -5.09 -2.42
N ARG A 11 11.63 -4.29 -3.21
CA ARG A 11 10.56 -3.43 -2.68
C ARG A 11 9.18 -3.83 -3.20
N ILE A 12 9.05 -5.08 -3.61
CA ILE A 12 7.78 -5.64 -4.07
C ILE A 12 7.36 -6.70 -3.07
N LEU A 13 6.08 -6.66 -2.68
CA LEU A 13 5.49 -7.63 -1.77
C LEU A 13 4.45 -8.44 -2.54
N VAL A 14 4.52 -9.75 -2.39
CA VAL A 14 3.59 -10.67 -3.05
C VAL A 14 2.89 -11.50 -1.99
N ALA A 15 1.57 -11.54 -2.03
CA ALA A 15 0.79 -12.42 -1.17
C ALA A 15 0.62 -13.75 -1.87
N LEU A 16 0.95 -14.83 -1.18
CA LEU A 16 0.83 -16.18 -1.71
C LEU A 16 -0.25 -16.94 -0.95
N TYR A 17 -1.04 -17.70 -1.68
CA TYR A 17 -2.03 -18.60 -1.10
C TYR A 17 -1.81 -19.98 -1.72
N GLU A 18 -1.47 -20.95 -0.90
CA GLU A 18 -1.13 -22.29 -1.36
C GLU A 18 -0.07 -22.29 -2.47
N GLY A 19 0.92 -21.41 -2.31
CA GLY A 19 2.03 -21.29 -3.25
C GLY A 19 1.74 -20.44 -4.49
N GLU A 20 0.53 -19.95 -4.66
CA GLU A 20 0.14 -19.16 -5.83
C GLU A 20 0.04 -17.68 -5.50
N PRO A 21 0.52 -16.79 -6.38
CA PRO A 21 0.40 -15.36 -6.13
C PRO A 21 -1.06 -14.92 -6.27
N VAL A 22 -1.57 -14.26 -5.22
CA VAL A 22 -2.96 -13.78 -5.18
C VAL A 22 -3.06 -12.28 -4.97
N GLY A 23 -1.94 -11.62 -4.74
CA GLY A 23 -1.93 -10.18 -4.60
C GLY A 23 -0.53 -9.63 -4.62
N VAL A 24 -0.40 -8.36 -4.93
CA VAL A 24 0.89 -7.68 -5.04
C VAL A 24 0.75 -6.22 -4.65
N CYS A 25 1.81 -5.65 -4.11
CA CYS A 25 1.96 -4.20 -4.01
C CYS A 25 3.44 -3.85 -4.06
N ALA A 26 3.72 -2.59 -4.29
CA ALA A 26 5.09 -2.12 -4.40
C ALA A 26 5.33 -0.95 -3.46
N LEU A 27 6.55 -0.86 -2.93
CA LEU A 27 7.05 0.31 -2.25
C LEU A 27 8.03 0.97 -3.21
N ILE A 28 7.70 2.17 -3.66
CA ILE A 28 8.52 2.92 -4.61
C ILE A 28 9.23 4.01 -3.83
N ARG A 29 10.56 4.05 -3.94
CA ARG A 29 11.33 5.10 -3.26
C ARG A 29 10.99 6.45 -3.88
N MET A 30 10.78 7.43 -3.01
CA MET A 30 10.50 8.79 -3.42
C MET A 30 11.71 9.67 -3.16
N ASP A 31 11.92 10.62 -4.05
CA ASP A 31 12.88 11.70 -3.84
C ASP A 31 12.09 12.90 -3.35
N ASP A 32 11.79 12.92 -2.05
CA ASP A 32 10.86 13.87 -1.45
C ASP A 32 11.30 14.14 -0.01
N PRO A 33 11.22 15.40 0.44
CA PRO A 33 11.67 15.73 1.81
C PRO A 33 10.80 15.13 2.91
N GLU A 34 9.55 14.78 2.63
CA GLU A 34 8.64 14.26 3.65
C GLU A 34 8.45 12.75 3.58
N TYR A 35 8.55 12.16 2.40
CA TYR A 35 8.22 10.75 2.19
C TYR A 35 9.38 9.99 1.59
N ASP A 36 9.68 8.85 2.16
CA ASP A 36 10.71 7.96 1.62
C ASP A 36 10.15 6.97 0.62
N PHE A 37 8.89 6.54 0.80
CA PHE A 37 8.27 5.54 -0.04
C PHE A 37 6.83 5.87 -0.37
N GLU A 38 6.44 5.44 -1.56
CA GLU A 38 5.05 5.45 -2.01
C GLU A 38 4.55 4.02 -2.10
N LEU A 39 3.37 3.76 -1.51
CA LEU A 39 2.68 2.49 -1.69
C LEU A 39 1.95 2.55 -3.03
N ALA A 40 2.29 1.63 -3.93
CA ALA A 40 1.78 1.68 -5.29
C ALA A 40 1.44 0.28 -5.80
N LYS A 41 0.70 0.23 -6.89
CA LYS A 41 0.44 -0.99 -7.64
C LYS A 41 -0.22 -2.09 -6.80
N MET A 42 -1.07 -1.71 -5.88
CA MET A 42 -1.82 -2.66 -5.07
C MET A 42 -2.85 -3.36 -5.96
N ALA A 43 -2.75 -4.68 -6.05
CA ALA A 43 -3.69 -5.48 -6.84
C ALA A 43 -3.93 -6.81 -6.16
N VAL A 44 -5.18 -7.27 -6.19
CA VAL A 44 -5.58 -8.55 -5.61
C VAL A 44 -6.33 -9.33 -6.69
N ALA A 45 -5.98 -10.60 -6.85
CA ALA A 45 -6.63 -11.47 -7.84
C ALA A 45 -8.14 -11.51 -7.56
N PRO A 46 -9.00 -11.48 -8.61
CA PRO A 46 -10.45 -11.49 -8.39
C PRO A 46 -10.94 -12.67 -7.55
N ALA A 47 -10.37 -13.85 -7.75
CA ALA A 47 -10.75 -15.04 -7.02
C ALA A 47 -10.38 -14.97 -5.53
N ALA A 48 -9.48 -14.06 -5.17
CA ALA A 48 -9.00 -13.92 -3.79
C ALA A 48 -9.63 -12.73 -3.07
N LYS A 49 -10.51 -11.99 -3.72
CA LYS A 49 -11.18 -10.86 -3.08
C LYS A 49 -12.06 -11.35 -1.94
N GLY A 50 -12.19 -10.51 -0.91
CA GLY A 50 -12.95 -10.85 0.27
C GLY A 50 -12.17 -11.65 1.31
N LYS A 51 -10.89 -11.91 1.08
CA LYS A 51 -10.03 -12.68 1.99
C LYS A 51 -9.02 -11.81 2.73
N SER A 52 -9.25 -10.51 2.77
CA SER A 52 -8.39 -9.54 3.48
C SER A 52 -6.96 -9.47 2.96
N ILE A 53 -6.73 -9.83 1.71
CA ILE A 53 -5.38 -9.84 1.14
C ILE A 53 -4.84 -8.43 0.99
N GLY A 54 -5.68 -7.47 0.57
CA GLY A 54 -5.27 -6.07 0.50
C GLY A 54 -4.86 -5.53 1.86
N TRP A 55 -5.59 -5.91 2.91
CA TRP A 55 -5.24 -5.54 4.27
C TRP A 55 -3.87 -6.09 4.67
N LEU A 56 -3.65 -7.40 4.42
CA LEU A 56 -2.39 -8.04 4.76
C LEU A 56 -1.22 -7.42 4.00
N LEU A 57 -1.40 -7.14 2.71
CA LEU A 57 -0.38 -6.47 1.90
C LEU A 57 -0.08 -5.07 2.43
N GLY A 58 -1.12 -4.31 2.78
CA GLY A 58 -0.95 -2.97 3.32
C GLY A 58 -0.20 -2.98 4.64
N CYS A 59 -0.54 -3.89 5.54
CA CYS A 59 0.16 -4.03 6.80
C CYS A 59 1.63 -4.41 6.60
N ALA A 60 1.88 -5.36 5.69
CA ALA A 60 3.25 -5.78 5.40
C ALA A 60 4.07 -4.65 4.77
N ALA A 61 3.45 -3.86 3.89
CA ALA A 61 4.10 -2.72 3.27
C ALA A 61 4.48 -1.67 4.33
N ALA A 62 3.56 -1.38 5.25
CA ALA A 62 3.83 -0.42 6.31
C ALA A 62 4.98 -0.90 7.21
N GLU A 63 4.98 -2.17 7.60
CA GLU A 63 6.06 -2.72 8.40
C GLU A 63 7.39 -2.68 7.65
N THR A 64 7.38 -3.01 6.37
CA THR A 64 8.59 -2.99 5.57
C THR A 64 9.15 -1.59 5.46
N ALA A 65 8.30 -0.61 5.13
CA ALA A 65 8.72 0.79 5.04
C ALA A 65 9.31 1.27 6.37
N LYS A 66 8.64 0.94 7.47
CA LYS A 66 9.12 1.31 8.80
C LYS A 66 10.48 0.69 9.10
N SER A 67 10.67 -0.58 8.76
CA SER A 67 11.95 -1.26 8.99
C SER A 67 13.07 -0.67 8.15
N LEU A 68 12.74 -0.04 7.03
CA LEU A 68 13.70 0.65 6.17
C LEU A 68 13.96 2.09 6.61
N GLY A 69 13.39 2.50 7.73
CA GLY A 69 13.64 3.82 8.32
C GLY A 69 12.64 4.90 7.93
N ALA A 70 11.61 4.56 7.17
CA ALA A 70 10.63 5.55 6.75
C ALA A 70 9.77 6.01 7.94
N ARG A 71 9.48 7.31 7.99
CA ARG A 71 8.60 7.87 9.00
C ARG A 71 7.16 7.94 8.53
N LYS A 72 6.96 8.12 7.24
CA LYS A 72 5.63 8.21 6.62
C LYS A 72 5.62 7.45 5.31
N LEU A 73 4.46 6.90 4.99
CA LEU A 73 4.20 6.22 3.74
C LEU A 73 3.17 7.03 2.97
N TYR A 74 3.38 7.23 1.69
CA TYR A 74 2.54 8.05 0.83
C TYR A 74 1.81 7.17 -0.18
N LEU A 75 0.64 7.59 -0.61
CA LEU A 75 -0.03 6.98 -1.75
C LEU A 75 -0.89 7.99 -2.49
N GLU A 76 -1.22 7.66 -3.73
CA GLU A 76 -2.15 8.42 -4.55
C GLU A 76 -3.21 7.47 -5.07
N SER A 77 -4.44 7.94 -5.14
CA SER A 77 -5.56 7.12 -5.57
C SER A 77 -6.64 7.98 -6.19
N ASN A 78 -7.78 7.39 -6.43
CA ASN A 78 -8.94 8.09 -6.96
C ASN A 78 -10.15 7.78 -6.10
N THR A 79 -10.92 8.82 -5.76
CA THR A 79 -12.06 8.70 -4.85
C THR A 79 -13.19 7.83 -5.41
N VAL A 80 -13.21 7.57 -6.73
CA VAL A 80 -14.19 6.64 -7.29
C VAL A 80 -13.91 5.19 -6.89
N LEU A 81 -12.66 4.89 -6.50
CA LEU A 81 -12.26 3.57 -6.05
C LEU A 81 -12.60 3.40 -4.57
N LYS A 82 -13.88 3.39 -4.26
CA LYS A 82 -14.34 3.40 -2.85
C LYS A 82 -13.81 2.26 -2.00
N PRO A 83 -13.79 1.00 -2.48
CA PRO A 83 -13.21 -0.07 -1.66
C PRO A 83 -11.74 0.16 -1.32
N ALA A 84 -10.96 0.70 -2.27
CA ALA A 84 -9.55 1.00 -2.03
C ALA A 84 -9.40 2.09 -0.98
N ILE A 85 -10.17 3.16 -1.10
CA ILE A 85 -10.12 4.27 -0.14
C ILE A 85 -10.48 3.77 1.27
N LYS A 86 -11.51 2.94 1.38
CA LYS A 86 -11.88 2.36 2.68
C LYS A 86 -10.76 1.52 3.26
N LEU A 87 -10.08 0.74 2.42
CA LEU A 87 -8.93 -0.06 2.87
C LEU A 87 -7.83 0.85 3.40
N TYR A 88 -7.49 1.91 2.68
CA TYR A 88 -6.44 2.82 3.11
C TYR A 88 -6.80 3.51 4.42
N GLU A 89 -8.04 3.95 4.57
CA GLU A 89 -8.50 4.55 5.82
C GLU A 89 -8.41 3.56 6.97
N LYS A 90 -8.80 2.32 6.73
CA LYS A 90 -8.73 1.26 7.74
C LYS A 90 -7.30 0.99 8.16
N LEU A 91 -6.36 1.09 7.23
CA LEU A 91 -4.93 0.94 7.52
C LEU A 91 -4.36 2.13 8.31
N GLY A 92 -5.09 3.24 8.38
CA GLY A 92 -4.67 4.43 9.10
C GLY A 92 -4.21 5.59 8.22
N PHE A 93 -4.32 5.45 6.91
CA PHE A 93 -3.97 6.55 6.00
C PHE A 93 -4.95 7.70 6.15
N LYS A 94 -4.44 8.92 6.05
CA LYS A 94 -5.21 10.14 6.12
C LYS A 94 -4.96 10.97 4.87
N LYS A 95 -5.99 11.74 4.46
CA LYS A 95 -5.87 12.61 3.30
C LYS A 95 -4.83 13.70 3.54
N VAL A 96 -4.04 13.97 2.51
CA VAL A 96 -3.07 15.07 2.51
C VAL A 96 -3.65 16.19 1.66
N VAL A 97 -3.59 17.43 2.16
CA VAL A 97 -4.13 18.59 1.48
C VAL A 97 -2.99 19.41 0.87
N GLY A 98 -3.23 19.92 -0.34
CA GLY A 98 -2.31 20.86 -0.96
C GLY A 98 -1.15 20.24 -1.71
N ARG A 99 -1.17 18.93 -1.91
CA ARG A 99 -0.12 18.24 -2.64
C ARG A 99 -0.58 17.90 -4.05
N ALA A 100 0.18 18.34 -5.06
CA ALA A 100 -0.14 18.06 -6.45
C ALA A 100 0.26 16.62 -6.82
N SER A 101 -0.52 15.99 -7.69
CA SER A 101 -0.22 14.66 -8.19
C SER A 101 0.34 14.74 -9.61
N PRO A 102 1.41 13.98 -9.92
CA PRO A 102 1.88 13.84 -11.30
C PRO A 102 1.01 12.89 -12.14
N TYR A 103 0.10 12.16 -11.51
CA TYR A 103 -0.72 11.17 -12.21
C TYR A 103 -2.08 11.77 -12.55
N SER A 104 -2.46 11.70 -13.83
CA SER A 104 -3.70 12.31 -14.31
C SER A 104 -4.96 11.66 -13.73
N ARG A 105 -4.87 10.42 -13.27
CA ARG A 105 -6.02 9.69 -12.73
C ARG A 105 -6.16 9.80 -11.23
N ALA A 106 -5.17 10.36 -10.55
CA ALA A 106 -5.23 10.50 -9.10
C ALA A 106 -5.90 11.81 -8.73
N ASN A 107 -6.83 11.77 -7.79
CA ASN A 107 -7.45 12.97 -7.25
C ASN A 107 -7.46 13.00 -5.73
N ILE A 108 -6.77 12.06 -5.10
CA ILE A 108 -6.59 12.05 -3.65
C ILE A 108 -5.19 11.58 -3.32
N GLN A 109 -4.56 12.26 -2.38
CA GLN A 109 -3.26 11.90 -1.84
C GLN A 109 -3.45 11.57 -0.37
N MET A 110 -2.80 10.51 0.09
CA MET A 110 -2.95 10.06 1.47
C MET A 110 -1.60 9.71 2.07
N GLU A 111 -1.50 9.80 3.39
CA GLU A 111 -0.28 9.43 4.09
C GLU A 111 -0.59 8.58 5.31
N LEU A 112 0.36 7.74 5.68
CA LEU A 112 0.31 6.94 6.89
C LEU A 112 1.53 7.26 7.74
N ASP A 113 1.29 7.67 8.99
CA ASP A 113 2.36 7.88 9.96
C ASP A 113 2.80 6.51 10.49
N LEU A 114 4.09 6.21 10.37
CA LEU A 114 4.61 4.91 10.76
C LEU A 114 5.13 4.88 12.19
N GLY A 115 5.00 5.96 12.92
CA GLY A 115 5.33 5.99 14.34
C GLY A 115 6.82 6.05 14.66
N ARG A 116 7.61 6.58 13.74
CA ARG A 116 9.07 6.74 13.99
C ARG A 116 9.44 8.15 14.30
#